data_96a643e5db4e8c4c8d5a6f2ef7ba7f36
#
_entry.id   96a643e5db4e8c4c8d5a6f2ef7ba7f36
#
_cell.length_a   1.000
_cell.length_b   1.000
_cell.length_c   1.000
_cell.angle_alpha   90.00
_cell.angle_beta   90.00
_cell.angle_gamma   90.00
#
_symmetry.space_group_name_H-M   'P 1'
#
loop_
_entity.id
_entity.type
_entity.pdbx_description
1 polymer ?
#
loop_
_entity_poly.entity_id
_entity_poly.type
_entity_poly.pdbx_seq_one_letter_code
_entity_poly.pdbx_strand_id
1 'polypeptide(L)'
;LKNFLKNNGLWVLFAAAVIAVALALMSVFSNTSSPLTNLANTIASPFRSAYTAVAEWFNDKQKYYQDYTGLEEENARLRQQIASMEAEIRQARDDSAENERLKELLGLQEERPDLTEDIVLATITEHAVTNWAATLTISRGTNDGLEVGDCVIDETGALVGTISAVGTNWATILTLVDTDTSLGAQVFRTGDLGVAQGDFSLMGENRLRLDYLPADCDLLGGDLVVTSGLGGFFPAGLVIGSVEELQMDDSGASSYAILAPAVDFSSLQQVVVIRSFDASN
;
A
#
# COMPACT_ATOMS: atom_id res chain seq x y z
N LEU A 1 -39.41 69.68 -1.83
CA LEU A 1 -39.86 68.36 -2.31
C LEU A 1 -38.77 67.32 -2.20
N LYS A 2 -37.50 67.66 -2.54
CA LYS A 2 -36.37 66.66 -2.59
C LYS A 2 -35.95 66.16 -1.19
N ASN A 3 -36.10 66.93 -0.13
CA ASN A 3 -35.75 66.53 1.25
C ASN A 3 -36.93 65.86 1.97
N PHE A 4 -38.15 65.96 1.50
CA PHE A 4 -39.30 65.24 2.06
C PHE A 4 -39.36 63.78 1.63
N LEU A 5 -38.95 63.53 0.39
CA LEU A 5 -38.85 62.17 -0.16
C LEU A 5 -37.71 61.34 0.48
N LYS A 6 -36.63 61.95 0.95
CA LYS A 6 -35.49 61.28 1.51
C LYS A 6 -35.73 60.74 2.94
N ASN A 7 -36.61 61.40 3.71
CA ASN A 7 -36.85 61.02 5.10
C ASN A 7 -38.16 60.22 5.31
N ASN A 8 -39.08 60.25 4.35
CA ASN A 8 -40.41 59.61 4.45
C ASN A 8 -40.71 58.71 3.22
N GLY A 9 -39.74 58.33 2.46
CA GLY A 9 -39.91 57.52 1.23
C GLY A 9 -40.71 56.23 1.43
N LEU A 10 -40.55 55.58 2.57
CA LEU A 10 -41.30 54.37 2.97
C LEU A 10 -42.80 54.71 3.22
N TRP A 11 -43.11 55.86 3.81
CA TRP A 11 -44.50 56.34 4.06
C TRP A 11 -45.21 56.73 2.78
N VAL A 12 -44.50 57.37 1.84
CA VAL A 12 -45.02 57.67 0.51
C VAL A 12 -45.33 56.46 -0.31
N LEU A 13 -44.45 55.43 -0.25
CA LEU A 13 -44.71 54.16 -0.87
C LEU A 13 -45.86 53.36 -0.24
N PHE A 14 -46.00 53.48 1.08
CA PHE A 14 -47.11 52.84 1.79
C PHE A 14 -48.43 53.53 1.46
N ALA A 15 -48.48 54.89 1.42
CA ALA A 15 -49.62 55.63 1.01
C ALA A 15 -50.00 55.37 -0.46
N ALA A 16 -49.05 55.27 -1.37
CA ALA A 16 -49.31 54.92 -2.76
C ALA A 16 -49.88 53.50 -2.90
N ALA A 17 -49.38 52.58 -2.11
CA ALA A 17 -49.89 51.18 -2.09
C ALA A 17 -51.31 51.10 -1.55
N VAL A 18 -51.63 51.86 -0.48
CA VAL A 18 -52.96 51.90 0.09
C VAL A 18 -53.96 52.54 -0.89
N ILE A 19 -53.57 53.62 -1.59
CA ILE A 19 -54.38 54.24 -2.65
C ILE A 19 -54.62 53.31 -3.80
N ALA A 20 -53.58 52.50 -4.22
CA ALA A 20 -53.74 51.54 -5.28
C ALA A 20 -54.68 50.37 -4.90
N VAL A 21 -54.63 49.95 -3.65
CA VAL A 21 -55.54 48.93 -3.12
C VAL A 21 -56.97 49.45 -3.01
N ALA A 22 -57.13 50.71 -2.55
CA ALA A 22 -58.46 51.37 -2.48
C ALA A 22 -59.08 51.54 -3.85
N LEU A 23 -58.31 51.93 -4.86
CA LEU A 23 -58.77 52.04 -6.25
C LEU A 23 -59.09 50.66 -6.86
N ALA A 24 -58.35 49.62 -6.55
CA ALA A 24 -58.64 48.24 -6.97
C ALA A 24 -59.94 47.72 -6.35
N LEU A 25 -60.18 47.99 -5.05
CA LEU A 25 -61.43 47.63 -4.37
C LEU A 25 -62.63 48.42 -4.92
N MET A 26 -62.48 49.69 -5.21
CA MET A 26 -63.52 50.51 -5.85
C MET A 26 -63.87 50.04 -7.26
N SER A 27 -62.88 49.52 -8.01
CA SER A 27 -63.06 48.93 -9.34
C SER A 27 -63.89 47.63 -9.30
N VAL A 28 -63.74 46.84 -8.23
CA VAL A 28 -64.48 45.59 -8.05
C VAL A 28 -65.93 45.79 -7.67
N PHE A 29 -66.23 46.94 -6.95
CA PHE A 29 -67.58 47.27 -6.51
C PHE A 29 -68.40 48.09 -7.49
N SER A 30 -67.77 48.69 -8.52
CA SER A 30 -68.47 49.52 -9.53
C SER A 30 -68.70 48.67 -10.80
N ASN A 31 -69.90 48.11 -10.87
CA ASN A 31 -70.36 47.26 -11.98
C ASN A 31 -70.84 48.09 -13.19
N THR A 32 -70.21 49.21 -13.53
CA THR A 32 -70.56 50.04 -14.68
C THR A 32 -69.31 50.26 -15.53
N SER A 33 -69.47 49.89 -16.81
CA SER A 33 -68.50 50.11 -17.89
C SER A 33 -68.20 51.60 -18.06
N SER A 34 -67.16 52.10 -17.41
CA SER A 34 -66.75 53.52 -17.55
C SER A 34 -65.31 53.55 -18.17
N PRO A 35 -65.00 54.66 -18.88
CA PRO A 35 -63.71 54.82 -19.60
C PRO A 35 -62.45 54.77 -18.72
N LEU A 36 -62.66 54.70 -17.42
CA LEU A 36 -61.57 54.54 -16.41
C LEU A 36 -60.85 53.22 -16.45
N THR A 37 -61.44 52.13 -17.05
CA THR A 37 -60.80 50.84 -17.18
C THR A 37 -59.56 50.83 -18.11
N ASN A 38 -59.56 51.71 -19.11
CA ASN A 38 -58.40 51.88 -19.99
C ASN A 38 -57.25 52.65 -19.29
N LEU A 39 -57.54 53.58 -18.42
CA LEU A 39 -56.54 54.27 -17.62
C LEU A 39 -55.94 53.38 -16.53
N ALA A 40 -56.76 52.55 -15.89
CA ALA A 40 -56.30 51.59 -14.89
C ALA A 40 -55.35 50.52 -15.52
N ASN A 41 -55.69 50.05 -16.71
CA ASN A 41 -54.83 49.08 -17.43
C ASN A 41 -53.54 49.73 -17.95
N THR A 42 -53.54 50.99 -18.35
CA THR A 42 -52.32 51.68 -18.80
C THR A 42 -51.37 52.01 -17.65
N ILE A 43 -51.90 52.27 -16.44
CA ILE A 43 -51.10 52.51 -15.25
C ILE A 43 -50.66 51.20 -14.59
N ALA A 44 -51.46 50.14 -14.67
CA ALA A 44 -51.13 48.84 -14.10
C ALA A 44 -50.15 48.03 -14.94
N SER A 45 -50.01 48.28 -16.26
CA SER A 45 -49.12 47.53 -17.15
C SER A 45 -47.65 47.61 -16.78
N PRO A 46 -47.05 48.77 -16.41
CA PRO A 46 -45.64 48.81 -16.00
C PRO A 46 -45.39 48.14 -14.64
N PHE A 47 -46.40 48.06 -13.75
CA PHE A 47 -46.27 47.35 -12.49
C PHE A 47 -46.36 45.85 -12.66
N ARG A 48 -47.16 45.34 -13.62
CA ARG A 48 -47.20 43.92 -13.97
C ARG A 48 -45.89 43.47 -14.60
N SER A 49 -45.32 44.24 -15.52
CA SER A 49 -44.03 43.89 -16.16
C SER A 49 -42.86 43.96 -15.15
N ALA A 50 -42.89 44.93 -14.21
CA ALA A 50 -41.90 44.97 -13.15
C ALA A 50 -42.02 43.81 -12.17
N TYR A 51 -43.23 43.39 -11.83
CA TYR A 51 -43.44 42.21 -10.97
C TYR A 51 -42.99 40.90 -11.64
N THR A 52 -43.31 40.69 -12.92
CA THR A 52 -42.87 39.51 -13.66
C THR A 52 -41.35 39.48 -13.81
N ALA A 53 -40.71 40.60 -14.13
CA ALA A 53 -39.26 40.71 -14.25
C ALA A 53 -38.54 40.42 -12.92
N VAL A 54 -39.09 40.89 -11.78
CA VAL A 54 -38.54 40.61 -10.45
C VAL A 54 -38.76 39.14 -10.07
N ALA A 55 -39.93 38.58 -10.38
CA ALA A 55 -40.24 37.18 -10.10
C ALA A 55 -39.38 36.22 -10.95
N GLU A 56 -39.17 36.55 -12.22
CA GLU A 56 -38.26 35.80 -13.10
C GLU A 56 -36.82 35.89 -12.61
N TRP A 57 -36.33 37.07 -12.22
CA TRP A 57 -34.99 37.24 -11.66
C TRP A 57 -34.80 36.45 -10.35
N PHE A 58 -35.80 36.41 -9.48
CA PHE A 58 -35.77 35.58 -8.25
C PHE A 58 -35.78 34.11 -8.55
N ASN A 59 -36.60 33.64 -9.51
CA ASN A 59 -36.64 32.23 -9.94
C ASN A 59 -35.32 31.79 -10.58
N ASP A 60 -34.71 32.62 -11.42
CA ASP A 60 -33.43 32.33 -12.06
C ASP A 60 -32.30 32.27 -11.03
N LYS A 61 -32.30 33.18 -10.06
CA LYS A 61 -31.34 33.12 -8.96
C LYS A 61 -31.51 31.86 -8.10
N GLN A 62 -32.76 31.51 -7.79
CA GLN A 62 -33.05 30.32 -6.98
C GLN A 62 -32.68 29.03 -7.71
N LYS A 63 -32.91 28.92 -9.01
CA LYS A 63 -32.44 27.81 -9.84
C LYS A 63 -30.90 27.73 -9.86
N TYR A 64 -30.24 28.87 -10.06
CA TYR A 64 -28.77 28.90 -10.08
C TYR A 64 -28.15 28.40 -8.76
N TYR A 65 -28.74 28.78 -7.61
CA TYR A 65 -28.29 28.30 -6.31
C TYR A 65 -28.59 26.79 -6.09
N GLN A 66 -29.75 26.32 -6.55
CA GLN A 66 -30.12 24.90 -6.47
C GLN A 66 -29.24 24.03 -7.37
N ASP A 67 -28.95 24.51 -8.58
CA ASP A 67 -28.04 23.80 -9.50
C ASP A 67 -26.60 23.77 -8.94
N TYR A 68 -26.15 24.87 -8.32
CA TYR A 68 -24.80 24.93 -7.74
C TYR A 68 -24.66 24.00 -6.53
N THR A 69 -25.63 24.00 -5.61
CA THR A 69 -25.62 23.08 -4.46
C THR A 69 -25.76 21.61 -4.90
N GLY A 70 -26.57 21.33 -5.92
CA GLY A 70 -26.70 20.01 -6.50
C GLY A 70 -25.38 19.50 -7.11
N LEU A 71 -24.65 20.37 -7.81
CA LEU A 71 -23.31 20.04 -8.35
C LEU A 71 -22.26 19.81 -7.25
N GLU A 72 -22.32 20.58 -6.16
CA GLU A 72 -21.42 20.35 -5.00
C GLU A 72 -21.71 19.01 -4.33
N GLU A 73 -22.98 18.69 -4.10
CA GLU A 73 -23.40 17.40 -3.54
C GLU A 73 -23.01 16.24 -4.44
N GLU A 74 -23.22 16.38 -5.75
CA GLU A 74 -22.82 15.36 -6.72
C GLU A 74 -21.30 15.19 -6.78
N ASN A 75 -20.54 16.27 -6.74
CA ASN A 75 -19.08 16.24 -6.69
C ASN A 75 -18.57 15.56 -5.41
N ALA A 76 -19.20 15.87 -4.26
CA ALA A 76 -18.86 15.21 -3.00
C ALA A 76 -19.18 13.71 -3.03
N ARG A 77 -20.32 13.33 -3.59
CA ARG A 77 -20.73 11.92 -3.78
C ARG A 77 -19.78 11.17 -4.71
N LEU A 78 -19.42 11.79 -5.84
CA LEU A 78 -18.47 11.18 -6.80
C LEU A 78 -17.09 10.99 -6.17
N ARG A 79 -16.60 11.96 -5.39
CA ARG A 79 -15.33 11.82 -4.66
C ARG A 79 -15.38 10.69 -3.63
N GLN A 80 -16.50 10.54 -2.94
CA GLN A 80 -16.68 9.45 -2.00
C GLN A 80 -16.73 8.09 -2.72
N GLN A 81 -17.39 8.01 -3.88
CA GLN A 81 -17.40 6.80 -4.70
C GLN A 81 -15.99 6.46 -5.21
N ILE A 82 -15.23 7.46 -5.69
CA ILE A 82 -13.84 7.24 -6.11
C ILE A 82 -13.02 6.70 -4.95
N ALA A 83 -13.11 7.30 -3.76
CA ALA A 83 -12.36 6.85 -2.59
C ALA A 83 -12.73 5.41 -2.16
N SER A 84 -14.02 5.04 -2.25
CA SER A 84 -14.44 3.65 -1.97
C SER A 84 -13.93 2.68 -3.03
N MET A 85 -14.02 3.03 -4.31
CA MET A 85 -13.50 2.20 -5.39
C MET A 85 -11.96 2.03 -5.31
N GLU A 86 -11.24 3.08 -4.96
CA GLU A 86 -9.79 2.99 -4.73
C GLU A 86 -9.45 2.09 -3.54
N ALA A 87 -10.27 2.10 -2.47
CA ALA A 87 -10.11 1.19 -1.35
C ALA A 87 -10.37 -0.27 -1.76
N GLU A 88 -11.43 -0.52 -2.54
CA GLU A 88 -11.74 -1.86 -3.07
C GLU A 88 -10.63 -2.37 -4.00
N ILE A 89 -10.06 -1.50 -4.84
CA ILE A 89 -8.95 -1.88 -5.73
C ILE A 89 -7.70 -2.24 -4.92
N ARG A 90 -7.39 -1.48 -3.86
CA ARG A 90 -6.26 -1.85 -2.97
C ARG A 90 -6.50 -3.21 -2.34
N GLN A 91 -7.68 -3.41 -1.74
CA GLN A 91 -8.03 -4.70 -1.14
C GLN A 91 -7.92 -5.86 -2.15
N ALA A 92 -8.47 -5.70 -3.36
CA ALA A 92 -8.40 -6.74 -4.39
C ALA A 92 -6.96 -7.04 -4.85
N ARG A 93 -6.07 -6.03 -4.83
CA ARG A 93 -4.64 -6.25 -5.12
C ARG A 93 -3.96 -7.02 -4.01
N ASP A 94 -4.23 -6.65 -2.76
CA ASP A 94 -3.67 -7.33 -1.59
C ASP A 94 -4.15 -8.79 -1.55
N ASP A 95 -5.43 -9.05 -1.78
CA ASP A 95 -6.01 -10.39 -1.85
C ASP A 95 -5.41 -11.21 -3.02
N SER A 96 -5.14 -10.57 -4.16
CA SER A 96 -4.49 -11.24 -5.31
C SER A 96 -3.04 -11.60 -5.02
N ALA A 97 -2.29 -10.69 -4.40
CA ALA A 97 -0.89 -10.94 -4.01
C ALA A 97 -0.81 -12.08 -2.97
N GLU A 98 -1.72 -12.08 -2.01
CA GLU A 98 -1.81 -13.17 -1.02
C GLU A 98 -2.17 -14.51 -1.68
N ASN A 99 -3.07 -14.51 -2.66
CA ASN A 99 -3.44 -15.74 -3.38
C ASN A 99 -2.26 -16.32 -4.19
N GLU A 100 -1.48 -15.47 -4.86
CA GLU A 100 -0.26 -15.91 -5.57
C GLU A 100 0.76 -16.49 -4.59
N ARG A 101 0.99 -15.82 -3.46
CA ARG A 101 1.90 -16.30 -2.41
C ARG A 101 1.46 -17.64 -1.82
N LEU A 102 0.16 -17.81 -1.56
CA LEU A 102 -0.37 -19.10 -1.09
C LEU A 102 -0.22 -20.21 -2.12
N LYS A 103 -0.30 -19.91 -3.42
CA LYS A 103 -0.03 -20.88 -4.49
C LYS A 103 1.44 -21.30 -4.51
N GLU A 104 2.36 -20.35 -4.32
CA GLU A 104 3.80 -20.64 -4.24
C GLU A 104 4.12 -21.52 -3.04
N LEU A 105 3.54 -21.23 -1.86
CA LEU A 105 3.67 -22.07 -0.67
C LEU A 105 3.10 -23.49 -0.88
N LEU A 106 1.97 -23.61 -1.56
CA LEU A 106 1.40 -24.92 -1.91
C LEU A 106 2.31 -25.68 -2.89
N GLY A 107 2.92 -24.98 -3.85
CA GLY A 107 3.92 -25.54 -4.75
C GLY A 107 5.15 -26.05 -3.99
N LEU A 108 5.66 -25.26 -3.05
CA LEU A 108 6.76 -25.67 -2.18
C LEU A 108 6.41 -26.93 -1.37
N GLN A 109 5.19 -27.00 -0.81
CA GLN A 109 4.73 -28.17 -0.05
C GLN A 109 4.65 -29.45 -0.91
N GLU A 110 4.27 -29.32 -2.19
CA GLU A 110 4.22 -30.45 -3.12
C GLU A 110 5.63 -30.89 -3.53
N GLU A 111 6.56 -29.97 -3.74
CA GLU A 111 7.93 -30.24 -4.19
C GLU A 111 8.86 -30.73 -3.06
N ARG A 112 8.71 -30.16 -1.87
CA ARG A 112 9.57 -30.40 -0.71
C ARG A 112 8.75 -30.67 0.57
N PRO A 113 8.04 -31.81 0.63
CA PRO A 113 7.23 -32.15 1.81
C PRO A 113 8.08 -32.32 3.08
N ASP A 114 9.35 -32.69 2.94
CA ASP A 114 10.34 -32.80 4.02
C ASP A 114 10.61 -31.49 4.77
N LEU A 115 10.43 -30.35 4.09
CA LEU A 115 10.62 -29.00 4.68
C LEU A 115 9.34 -28.43 5.29
N THR A 116 8.19 -28.97 4.97
CA THR A 116 6.89 -28.34 5.26
C THR A 116 6.06 -29.10 6.30
N GLU A 117 6.60 -30.17 6.92
CA GLU A 117 5.88 -30.91 7.96
C GLU A 117 5.66 -30.10 9.25
N ASP A 118 6.57 -29.19 9.59
CA ASP A 118 6.51 -28.38 10.80
C ASP A 118 6.95 -26.93 10.55
N ILE A 119 6.09 -26.17 9.87
CA ILE A 119 6.38 -24.79 9.47
C ILE A 119 5.47 -23.80 10.18
N VAL A 120 5.98 -22.58 10.37
CA VAL A 120 5.23 -21.41 10.89
C VAL A 120 5.36 -20.25 9.91
N LEU A 121 4.24 -19.79 9.36
CA LEU A 121 4.19 -18.59 8.54
C LEU A 121 4.25 -17.35 9.43
N ALA A 122 5.14 -16.41 9.12
CA ALA A 122 5.35 -15.19 9.88
C ALA A 122 5.45 -13.97 8.98
N THR A 123 4.92 -12.84 9.46
CA THR A 123 5.03 -11.55 8.78
C THR A 123 6.20 -10.77 9.33
N ILE A 124 7.00 -10.15 8.48
CA ILE A 124 8.09 -9.27 8.87
C ILE A 124 7.50 -7.94 9.38
N THR A 125 7.88 -7.55 10.57
CA THR A 125 7.41 -6.32 11.23
C THR A 125 8.46 -5.21 11.21
N GLU A 126 9.73 -5.56 11.08
CA GLU A 126 10.84 -4.61 11.08
C GLU A 126 12.02 -5.14 10.26
N HIS A 127 12.63 -4.23 9.49
CA HIS A 127 13.88 -4.46 8.78
C HIS A 127 14.96 -3.61 9.43
N ALA A 128 15.86 -4.23 10.16
CA ALA A 128 16.98 -3.54 10.81
C ALA A 128 18.25 -3.81 10.01
N VAL A 129 18.47 -3.06 8.93
CA VAL A 129 19.71 -3.05 8.19
C VAL A 129 20.54 -1.88 8.69
N THR A 130 21.56 -2.19 9.47
CA THR A 130 22.55 -1.23 9.96
C THR A 130 23.90 -1.53 9.31
N ASN A 131 24.89 -0.67 9.50
CA ASN A 131 26.27 -0.95 9.02
C ASN A 131 26.94 -2.14 9.75
N TRP A 132 26.28 -2.72 10.75
CA TRP A 132 26.84 -3.74 11.63
C TRP A 132 26.01 -5.01 11.73
N ALA A 133 24.75 -4.96 11.33
CA ALA A 133 23.83 -6.08 11.42
C ALA A 133 22.76 -6.00 10.34
N ALA A 134 22.45 -7.13 9.75
CA ALA A 134 21.34 -7.30 8.81
C ALA A 134 20.35 -8.30 9.43
N THR A 135 19.35 -7.75 10.17
CA THR A 135 18.35 -8.56 10.87
C THR A 135 16.94 -8.17 10.48
N LEU A 136 16.03 -9.13 10.57
CA LEU A 136 14.59 -8.96 10.36
C LEU A 136 13.85 -9.36 11.62
N THR A 137 12.80 -8.63 11.98
CA THR A 137 11.92 -9.02 13.10
C THR A 137 10.60 -9.53 12.55
N ILE A 138 10.11 -10.64 13.08
CA ILE A 138 8.85 -11.28 12.67
C ILE A 138 7.82 -11.29 13.79
N SER A 139 6.53 -11.40 13.42
CA SER A 139 5.35 -11.36 14.29
C SER A 139 5.01 -12.72 14.93
N ARG A 140 5.97 -13.63 15.09
CA ARG A 140 5.82 -14.94 15.70
C ARG A 140 6.93 -15.17 16.71
N GLY A 141 6.66 -16.01 17.73
CA GLY A 141 7.61 -16.25 18.80
C GLY A 141 7.43 -17.59 19.49
N THR A 142 7.84 -17.66 20.77
CA THR A 142 7.74 -18.91 21.55
C THR A 142 6.30 -19.43 21.72
N ASN A 143 5.28 -18.55 21.67
CA ASN A 143 3.88 -18.96 21.66
C ASN A 143 3.50 -19.79 20.42
N ASP A 144 4.21 -19.58 19.31
CA ASP A 144 4.03 -20.28 18.06
C ASP A 144 5.01 -21.48 17.93
N GLY A 145 5.81 -21.75 18.97
CA GLY A 145 6.77 -22.84 19.05
C GLY A 145 8.11 -22.55 18.38
N LEU A 146 8.45 -21.28 18.12
CA LEU A 146 9.75 -20.92 17.54
C LEU A 146 10.87 -20.99 18.59
N GLU A 147 12.03 -21.44 18.13
CA GLU A 147 13.26 -21.54 18.91
C GLU A 147 14.43 -20.85 18.22
N VAL A 148 15.47 -20.55 18.99
CA VAL A 148 16.72 -20.01 18.42
C VAL A 148 17.42 -21.11 17.63
N GLY A 149 17.80 -20.79 16.40
CA GLY A 149 18.40 -21.73 15.46
C GLY A 149 17.44 -22.26 14.39
N ASP A 150 16.12 -22.01 14.53
CA ASP A 150 15.16 -22.38 13.49
C ASP A 150 15.53 -21.77 12.15
N CYS A 151 15.39 -22.56 11.08
CA CYS A 151 15.71 -22.14 9.72
C CYS A 151 14.58 -21.32 9.13
N VAL A 152 14.91 -20.25 8.43
CA VAL A 152 13.93 -19.34 7.81
C VAL A 152 14.15 -19.29 6.31
N ILE A 153 13.07 -19.54 5.55
CA ILE A 153 13.02 -19.47 4.08
C ILE A 153 11.96 -18.47 3.62
N ASP A 154 12.05 -18.05 2.38
CA ASP A 154 10.98 -17.31 1.72
C ASP A 154 9.89 -18.24 1.15
N GLU A 155 8.90 -17.67 0.48
CA GLU A 155 7.82 -18.42 -0.18
C GLU A 155 8.28 -19.29 -1.35
N THR A 156 9.45 -19.02 -1.91
CA THR A 156 10.04 -19.78 -3.03
C THR A 156 10.94 -20.93 -2.55
N GLY A 157 11.19 -21.03 -1.25
CA GLY A 157 12.09 -22.01 -0.64
C GLY A 157 13.56 -21.59 -0.61
N ALA A 158 13.84 -20.31 -0.91
CA ALA A 158 15.18 -19.77 -0.77
C ALA A 158 15.49 -19.41 0.69
N LEU A 159 16.73 -19.63 1.10
CA LEU A 159 17.18 -19.41 2.47
C LEU A 159 17.27 -17.92 2.80
N VAL A 160 16.58 -17.50 3.85
CA VAL A 160 16.61 -16.13 4.40
C VAL A 160 17.66 -16.01 5.51
N GLY A 161 17.72 -16.97 6.43
CA GLY A 161 18.60 -16.94 7.58
C GLY A 161 18.16 -17.89 8.69
N THR A 162 18.48 -17.53 9.94
CA THR A 162 18.10 -18.29 11.15
C THR A 162 17.54 -17.38 12.23
N ILE A 163 16.73 -17.95 13.13
CA ILE A 163 16.28 -17.25 14.33
C ILE A 163 17.47 -17.07 15.28
N SER A 164 17.84 -15.83 15.55
CA SER A 164 18.93 -15.45 16.49
C SER A 164 18.41 -15.11 17.89
N ALA A 165 17.19 -14.59 18.00
CA ALA A 165 16.56 -14.30 19.27
C ALA A 165 15.05 -14.49 19.18
N VAL A 166 14.42 -14.94 20.25
CA VAL A 166 12.99 -15.20 20.30
C VAL A 166 12.37 -14.62 21.58
N GLY A 167 11.29 -13.88 21.42
CA GLY A 167 10.41 -13.42 22.49
C GLY A 167 9.09 -14.18 22.47
N THR A 168 8.14 -13.76 23.27
CA THR A 168 6.84 -14.45 23.39
C THR A 168 6.04 -14.42 22.10
N ASN A 169 6.03 -13.28 21.39
CA ASN A 169 5.24 -13.02 20.18
C ASN A 169 6.04 -12.34 19.07
N TRP A 170 7.34 -12.40 19.15
CA TRP A 170 8.26 -11.90 18.14
C TRP A 170 9.52 -12.77 18.09
N ALA A 171 10.22 -12.74 16.97
CA ALA A 171 11.55 -13.31 16.83
C ALA A 171 12.40 -12.45 15.89
N THR A 172 13.73 -12.54 16.06
CA THR A 172 14.69 -11.85 15.22
C THR A 172 15.41 -12.89 14.36
N ILE A 173 15.41 -12.65 13.07
CA ILE A 173 16.12 -13.43 12.06
C ILE A 173 17.48 -12.77 11.84
N LEU A 174 18.54 -13.53 11.91
CA LEU A 174 19.85 -13.19 11.40
C LEU A 174 19.92 -13.60 9.93
N THR A 175 20.05 -12.61 9.04
CA THR A 175 20.02 -12.89 7.60
C THR A 175 21.32 -13.50 7.10
N LEU A 176 21.30 -14.06 5.88
CA LEU A 176 22.50 -14.67 5.27
C LEU A 176 23.64 -13.67 5.08
N VAL A 177 23.35 -12.39 4.85
CA VAL A 177 24.36 -11.36 4.58
C VAL A 177 24.97 -10.77 5.85
N ASP A 178 24.46 -11.15 7.02
CA ASP A 178 25.02 -10.70 8.29
C ASP A 178 26.39 -11.31 8.54
N THR A 179 27.30 -10.55 9.09
CA THR A 179 28.69 -10.97 9.34
C THR A 179 28.85 -12.12 10.34
N ASP A 180 27.86 -12.32 11.19
CA ASP A 180 27.80 -13.41 12.16
C ASP A 180 27.22 -14.71 11.54
N THR A 181 26.78 -14.67 10.27
CA THR A 181 26.25 -15.84 9.56
C THR A 181 27.36 -16.60 8.86
N SER A 182 27.40 -17.91 9.10
CA SER A 182 28.28 -18.86 8.40
C SER A 182 27.61 -20.22 8.28
N LEU A 183 27.53 -20.75 7.07
CA LEU A 183 26.85 -22.02 6.80
C LEU A 183 27.52 -22.84 5.73
N GLY A 184 27.38 -24.18 5.85
CA GLY A 184 27.88 -25.11 4.84
C GLY A 184 27.10 -24.97 3.53
N ALA A 185 27.82 -24.72 2.46
CA ALA A 185 27.28 -24.55 1.13
C ALA A 185 27.81 -25.59 0.13
N GLN A 186 27.05 -25.81 -0.93
CA GLN A 186 27.44 -26.69 -2.02
C GLN A 186 27.06 -26.03 -3.35
N VAL A 187 27.98 -26.07 -4.30
CA VAL A 187 27.70 -25.69 -5.68
C VAL A 187 26.86 -26.81 -6.33
N PHE A 188 25.66 -26.46 -6.76
CA PHE A 188 24.70 -27.47 -7.24
C PHE A 188 25.20 -28.25 -8.47
N ARG A 189 25.88 -27.56 -9.40
CA ARG A 189 26.35 -28.17 -10.65
C ARG A 189 27.55 -29.12 -10.45
N THR A 190 28.56 -28.73 -9.66
CA THR A 190 29.80 -29.45 -9.50
C THR A 190 29.82 -30.36 -8.28
N GLY A 191 28.98 -30.06 -7.29
CA GLY A 191 28.98 -30.74 -5.99
C GLY A 191 30.06 -30.24 -5.04
N ASP A 192 30.87 -29.26 -5.43
CA ASP A 192 31.92 -28.70 -4.60
C ASP A 192 31.37 -28.10 -3.32
N LEU A 193 32.01 -28.39 -2.20
CA LEU A 193 31.65 -27.89 -0.90
C LEU A 193 32.42 -26.62 -0.58
N GLY A 194 31.78 -25.70 0.10
CA GLY A 194 32.34 -24.46 0.60
C GLY A 194 31.59 -23.97 1.84
N VAL A 195 31.93 -22.78 2.29
CA VAL A 195 31.28 -22.12 3.40
C VAL A 195 30.79 -20.78 2.89
N ALA A 196 29.46 -20.58 2.88
CA ALA A 196 28.87 -19.28 2.63
C ALA A 196 28.85 -18.49 3.93
N GLN A 197 29.31 -17.25 3.88
CA GLN A 197 29.37 -16.38 5.05
C GLN A 197 29.09 -14.93 4.67
N GLY A 198 28.54 -14.17 5.61
CA GLY A 198 28.43 -12.73 5.48
C GLY A 198 29.80 -12.06 5.59
N ASP A 199 29.98 -11.00 4.84
CA ASP A 199 31.20 -10.19 4.86
C ASP A 199 30.86 -8.73 5.03
N PHE A 200 31.56 -8.03 5.91
CA PHE A 200 31.29 -6.63 6.21
C PHE A 200 31.37 -5.71 4.99
N SER A 201 32.28 -5.98 4.08
CA SER A 201 32.44 -5.20 2.84
C SER A 201 31.33 -5.45 1.82
N LEU A 202 30.73 -6.65 1.86
CA LEU A 202 29.71 -7.11 0.91
C LEU A 202 28.27 -6.94 1.42
N MET A 203 28.09 -6.88 2.74
CA MET A 203 26.77 -6.77 3.40
C MET A 203 25.97 -5.56 2.88
N GLY A 204 26.58 -4.40 2.71
CA GLY A 204 25.95 -3.19 2.19
C GLY A 204 25.49 -3.30 0.74
N GLU A 205 26.03 -4.25 -0.02
CA GLU A 205 25.67 -4.55 -1.41
C GLU A 205 24.74 -5.77 -1.52
N ASN A 206 24.30 -6.31 -0.39
CA ASN A 206 23.47 -7.52 -0.33
C ASN A 206 24.14 -8.72 -0.99
N ARG A 207 25.39 -8.98 -0.65
CA ARG A 207 26.20 -10.05 -1.21
C ARG A 207 26.83 -10.89 -0.11
N LEU A 208 27.20 -12.15 -0.47
CA LEU A 208 27.81 -13.13 0.39
C LEU A 208 29.17 -13.53 -0.17
N ARG A 209 30.00 -14.07 0.69
CA ARG A 209 31.27 -14.69 0.33
C ARG A 209 31.17 -16.21 0.46
N LEU A 210 31.66 -16.94 -0.55
CA LEU A 210 31.80 -18.39 -0.53
C LEU A 210 33.27 -18.73 -0.47
N ASP A 211 33.70 -19.25 0.67
CA ASP A 211 35.09 -19.62 0.98
C ASP A 211 35.31 -21.12 1.01
N TYR A 212 36.57 -21.52 1.19
CA TYR A 212 37.01 -22.88 1.36
C TYR A 212 36.68 -23.78 0.16
N LEU A 213 36.68 -23.19 -1.03
CA LEU A 213 36.50 -23.93 -2.27
C LEU A 213 37.72 -24.79 -2.58
N PRO A 214 37.54 -25.98 -3.18
CA PRO A 214 38.67 -26.77 -3.70
C PRO A 214 39.52 -25.97 -4.68
N ALA A 215 40.84 -26.21 -4.67
CA ALA A 215 41.75 -25.45 -5.55
C ALA A 215 41.54 -25.73 -7.06
N ASP A 216 40.89 -26.86 -7.37
CA ASP A 216 40.53 -27.30 -8.71
C ASP A 216 39.05 -27.13 -9.05
N CYS A 217 38.31 -26.32 -8.26
CA CYS A 217 36.91 -26.07 -8.52
C CYS A 217 36.71 -25.37 -9.86
N ASP A 218 35.72 -25.82 -10.62
CA ASP A 218 35.30 -25.25 -11.93
C ASP A 218 34.01 -24.46 -11.76
N LEU A 219 34.14 -23.26 -11.14
CA LEU A 219 33.00 -22.36 -10.90
C LEU A 219 32.76 -21.47 -12.10
N LEU A 220 31.50 -21.35 -12.46
CA LEU A 220 31.03 -20.43 -13.49
C LEU A 220 30.10 -19.38 -12.89
N GLY A 221 30.13 -18.15 -13.44
CA GLY A 221 29.13 -17.14 -13.11
C GLY A 221 27.73 -17.66 -13.44
N GLY A 222 26.81 -17.53 -12.48
CA GLY A 222 25.45 -18.07 -12.55
C GLY A 222 25.29 -19.47 -11.95
N ASP A 223 26.36 -20.14 -11.48
CA ASP A 223 26.23 -21.43 -10.77
C ASP A 223 25.37 -21.23 -9.51
N LEU A 224 24.38 -22.12 -9.35
CA LEU A 224 23.52 -22.13 -8.18
C LEU A 224 24.27 -22.73 -6.97
N VAL A 225 24.11 -22.02 -5.83
CA VAL A 225 24.68 -22.47 -4.55
C VAL A 225 23.54 -22.78 -3.59
N VAL A 226 23.61 -23.95 -2.99
CA VAL A 226 22.59 -24.47 -2.07
C VAL A 226 23.23 -24.85 -0.71
N THR A 227 22.41 -25.01 0.31
CA THR A 227 22.88 -25.55 1.60
C THR A 227 23.37 -26.96 1.46
N SER A 228 24.49 -27.29 2.09
CA SER A 228 25.07 -28.65 2.05
C SER A 228 24.42 -29.66 3.01
N GLY A 229 23.60 -29.16 3.98
CA GLY A 229 23.07 -29.99 5.07
C GLY A 229 24.13 -30.42 6.12
N LEU A 230 25.41 -30.15 5.89
CA LEU A 230 26.48 -30.49 6.82
C LEU A 230 26.38 -29.67 8.11
N GLY A 231 26.56 -30.36 9.24
CA GLY A 231 26.46 -29.76 10.57
C GLY A 231 25.03 -29.81 11.18
N GLY A 232 24.02 -30.14 10.38
CA GLY A 232 22.63 -30.34 10.89
C GLY A 232 21.91 -29.06 11.35
N PHE A 233 22.44 -27.88 11.00
CA PHE A 233 21.80 -26.60 11.32
C PHE A 233 20.83 -26.09 10.23
N PHE A 234 20.99 -26.63 9.01
CA PHE A 234 20.16 -26.28 7.87
C PHE A 234 19.76 -27.54 7.10
N PRO A 235 18.53 -27.62 6.60
CA PRO A 235 18.16 -28.64 5.62
C PRO A 235 19.08 -28.59 4.40
N ALA A 236 19.37 -29.72 3.79
CA ALA A 236 20.15 -29.76 2.55
C ALA A 236 19.34 -29.27 1.35
N GLY A 237 20.00 -28.59 0.40
CA GLY A 237 19.41 -28.19 -0.89
C GLY A 237 18.56 -26.95 -0.88
N LEU A 238 18.55 -26.13 0.20
CA LEU A 238 17.96 -24.82 0.18
C LEU A 238 18.80 -23.88 -0.68
N VAL A 239 18.15 -23.08 -1.53
CA VAL A 239 18.86 -22.14 -2.39
C VAL A 239 19.40 -20.98 -1.56
N ILE A 240 20.71 -20.75 -1.64
CA ILE A 240 21.39 -19.60 -1.02
C ILE A 240 21.43 -18.43 -2.03
N GLY A 241 21.85 -18.73 -3.26
CA GLY A 241 22.02 -17.73 -4.30
C GLY A 241 22.78 -18.25 -5.51
N SER A 242 23.35 -17.37 -6.29
CA SER A 242 24.15 -17.70 -7.47
C SER A 242 25.52 -17.04 -7.43
N VAL A 243 26.51 -17.70 -8.04
CA VAL A 243 27.86 -17.16 -8.18
C VAL A 243 27.83 -15.94 -9.11
N GLU A 244 28.29 -14.78 -8.63
CA GLU A 244 28.49 -13.60 -9.47
C GLU A 244 29.91 -13.54 -10.02
N GLU A 245 30.90 -13.67 -9.14
CA GLU A 245 32.30 -13.47 -9.49
C GLU A 245 33.20 -14.41 -8.69
N LEU A 246 34.25 -14.91 -9.32
CA LEU A 246 35.33 -15.64 -8.67
C LEU A 246 36.51 -14.70 -8.44
N GLN A 247 36.96 -14.56 -7.22
CA GLN A 247 38.09 -13.74 -6.83
C GLN A 247 39.20 -14.59 -6.21
N MET A 248 40.44 -14.10 -6.31
CA MET A 248 41.58 -14.68 -5.60
C MET A 248 41.84 -13.85 -4.35
N ASP A 249 42.13 -14.52 -3.25
CA ASP A 249 42.60 -13.85 -2.03
C ASP A 249 43.88 -13.07 -2.28
N ASP A 250 44.15 -12.03 -1.51
CA ASP A 250 45.32 -11.14 -1.63
C ASP A 250 46.65 -11.93 -1.58
N SER A 251 46.65 -13.09 -0.95
CA SER A 251 47.79 -13.99 -0.90
C SER A 251 48.02 -14.82 -2.19
N GLY A 252 47.02 -14.87 -3.09
CA GLY A 252 47.01 -15.73 -4.27
C GLY A 252 46.96 -17.24 -3.98
N ALA A 253 46.73 -17.62 -2.72
CA ALA A 253 46.79 -19.04 -2.27
C ALA A 253 45.41 -19.71 -2.21
N SER A 254 44.32 -18.94 -2.16
CA SER A 254 42.96 -19.45 -2.14
C SER A 254 42.03 -18.59 -3.02
N SER A 255 41.04 -19.25 -3.59
CA SER A 255 39.98 -18.59 -4.33
C SER A 255 38.71 -18.53 -3.47
N TYR A 256 37.96 -17.47 -3.62
CA TYR A 256 36.63 -17.35 -3.06
C TYR A 256 35.65 -16.81 -4.11
N ALA A 257 34.37 -17.07 -3.95
CA ALA A 257 33.37 -16.54 -4.85
C ALA A 257 32.49 -15.52 -4.12
N ILE A 258 32.05 -14.52 -4.87
CA ILE A 258 31.00 -13.59 -4.43
C ILE A 258 29.68 -14.17 -4.92
N LEU A 259 28.69 -14.25 -4.02
CA LEU A 259 27.36 -14.75 -4.29
C LEU A 259 26.35 -13.61 -4.25
N ALA A 260 25.44 -13.60 -5.22
CA ALA A 260 24.19 -12.88 -5.13
C ALA A 260 23.15 -13.76 -4.43
N PRO A 261 22.60 -13.37 -3.27
CA PRO A 261 21.52 -14.10 -2.62
C PRO A 261 20.31 -14.26 -3.55
N ALA A 262 19.60 -15.37 -3.43
CA ALA A 262 18.34 -15.58 -4.15
C ALA A 262 17.21 -14.68 -3.62
N VAL A 263 17.36 -14.22 -2.38
CA VAL A 263 16.37 -13.42 -1.64
C VAL A 263 16.73 -11.94 -1.65
N ASP A 264 15.74 -11.08 -1.94
CA ASP A 264 15.85 -9.64 -1.71
C ASP A 264 15.32 -9.31 -0.31
N PHE A 265 16.22 -9.17 0.65
CA PHE A 265 15.88 -8.89 2.06
C PHE A 265 15.15 -7.56 2.26
N SER A 266 15.24 -6.64 1.33
CA SER A 266 14.60 -5.31 1.45
C SER A 266 13.10 -5.35 1.11
N SER A 267 12.68 -6.27 0.27
CA SER A 267 11.30 -6.40 -0.23
C SER A 267 10.49 -7.50 0.46
N LEU A 268 11.13 -8.35 1.29
CA LEU A 268 10.48 -9.43 2.01
C LEU A 268 9.37 -8.89 2.93
N GLN A 269 8.18 -9.51 2.84
CA GLN A 269 7.03 -9.20 3.70
C GLN A 269 6.65 -10.37 4.61
N GLN A 270 6.80 -11.59 4.12
CA GLN A 270 6.49 -12.81 4.85
C GLN A 270 7.62 -13.81 4.70
N VAL A 271 7.73 -14.70 5.66
CA VAL A 271 8.71 -15.77 5.68
C VAL A 271 8.09 -17.04 6.26
N VAL A 272 8.70 -18.15 5.97
CA VAL A 272 8.35 -19.47 6.50
C VAL A 272 9.47 -19.91 7.43
N VAL A 273 9.13 -20.20 8.69
CA VAL A 273 10.07 -20.74 9.68
C VAL A 273 9.90 -22.25 9.72
N ILE A 274 10.98 -22.99 9.50
CA ILE A 274 11.05 -24.44 9.60
C ILE A 274 11.55 -24.76 11.00
N ARG A 275 10.68 -25.36 11.85
CA ARG A 275 10.98 -25.68 13.26
C ARG A 275 11.71 -27.01 13.43
N SER A 276 11.46 -27.94 12.55
CA SER A 276 12.13 -29.25 12.56
C SER A 276 12.34 -29.73 11.15
N PHE A 277 13.46 -30.39 10.93
CA PHE A 277 13.77 -31.07 9.68
C PHE A 277 14.65 -32.32 9.95
N ASP A 278 14.56 -33.28 9.06
CA ASP A 278 15.40 -34.50 9.17
C ASP A 278 16.80 -34.18 8.66
N ALA A 279 17.77 -34.11 9.57
CA ALA A 279 19.18 -33.87 9.24
C ALA A 279 19.92 -35.14 8.70
N SER A 280 19.20 -36.25 8.51
CA SER A 280 19.79 -37.56 8.23
C SER A 280 19.79 -37.95 6.76
N ASN A 281 19.57 -37.03 5.82
CA ASN A 281 19.61 -37.38 4.37
C ASN A 281 20.84 -36.85 3.67
#